data_bd0af3918a0f741a2b64b64ff3affb6e
#
_entry.id   bd0af3918a0f741a2b64b64ff3affb6e
#
_cell.length_a   1.000
_cell.length_b   1.000
_cell.length_c   1.000
_cell.angle_alpha   90.00
_cell.angle_beta   90.00
_cell.angle_gamma   90.00
#
_symmetry.space_group_name_H-M   'P 1'
#
loop_
_entity.id
_entity.type
_entity.pdbx_description
1 polymer ?
#
loop_
_entity_poly.entity_id
_entity_poly.type
_entity_poly.pdbx_seq_one_letter_code
_entity_poly.pdbx_strand_id
1 'polypeptide(L)'
;MKRTFATTTFAFAILGVAACKGGAGDAAKYIPEAATVVGGANLSVLMGSQSWKDNQEQITAEGKEALEAMEGCNLGLDKWKSVVFGMDPTNAQEKMAAVVVADGIGKKENIDCAAGKMKEKAGEEPWTVEEEGKVLKLKEGGIVAYVVNENTIAVAGKAWAEEVKKLTKGEGKSAFDGSLKDVIGRTDTSKAIWAAGVIPESAKGMTKGSPVDIGEPKDAAGWMDTSSGLELFVSIGFASGDDATKAKEAGEQAWTGFKGMAGQFGVPQGVIDSVKFDASGSAATVTAKASEEDLKAVQEKLKGGMM
;
A
#
# COMPACT_ATOMS: atom_id res chain seq x y z
N MET A 1 -34.71 19.67 5.48
CA MET A 1 -33.94 18.76 4.59
C MET A 1 -32.71 18.36 5.36
N LYS A 2 -32.68 17.13 5.89
CA LYS A 2 -31.50 16.60 6.59
C LYS A 2 -30.47 16.23 5.51
N ARG A 3 -29.42 17.00 5.42
CA ARG A 3 -28.25 16.59 4.61
C ARG A 3 -27.57 15.46 5.37
N THR A 4 -27.74 14.25 4.87
CA THR A 4 -26.89 13.11 5.22
C THR A 4 -25.48 13.45 4.77
N PHE A 5 -24.64 13.87 5.70
CA PHE A 5 -23.21 13.96 5.46
C PHE A 5 -22.73 12.54 5.19
N ALA A 6 -22.33 12.30 3.95
CA ALA A 6 -21.60 11.11 3.59
C ALA A 6 -20.37 11.07 4.52
N THR A 7 -20.34 10.09 5.40
CA THR A 7 -19.23 9.80 6.30
C THR A 7 -17.99 9.65 5.44
N THR A 8 -17.19 10.67 5.43
CA THR A 8 -15.94 10.70 4.70
C THR A 8 -15.09 9.58 5.27
N THR A 9 -14.94 8.52 4.51
CA THR A 9 -13.93 7.48 4.70
C THR A 9 -12.58 8.13 4.41
N PHE A 10 -12.24 9.08 5.30
CA PHE A 10 -11.20 10.07 5.13
C PHE A 10 -9.79 9.49 5.25
N ALA A 11 -9.68 8.32 5.83
CA ALA A 11 -8.37 7.91 6.29
C ALA A 11 -7.55 7.14 5.26
N PHE A 12 -8.15 6.47 4.29
CA PHE A 12 -7.43 5.38 3.66
C PHE A 12 -7.42 5.33 2.14
N ALA A 13 -8.19 6.17 1.45
CA ALA A 13 -8.08 6.29 -0.01
C ALA A 13 -6.73 6.89 -0.46
N ILE A 14 -6.08 7.70 0.41
CA ILE A 14 -4.74 8.27 0.14
C ILE A 14 -3.62 7.24 0.40
N LEU A 15 -3.92 6.16 1.13
CA LEU A 15 -2.94 5.14 1.51
C LEU A 15 -2.55 4.17 0.39
N GLY A 16 -3.00 4.41 -0.81
CA GLY A 16 -2.57 3.59 -1.95
C GLY A 16 -1.10 3.73 -2.31
N VAL A 17 -0.39 4.73 -1.78
CA VAL A 17 0.95 4.98 -2.28
C VAL A 17 1.82 5.71 -1.30
N ALA A 18 2.90 5.14 -0.91
CA ALA A 18 4.15 5.82 -0.60
C ALA A 18 5.02 5.25 0.52
N ALA A 19 6.21 5.27 0.42
CA ALA A 19 7.26 5.11 1.10
C ALA A 19 8.62 5.26 1.54
N CYS A 20 9.55 4.73 2.00
CA CYS A 20 10.84 5.20 2.55
C CYS A 20 12.10 4.52 2.04
N LYS A 21 13.24 5.21 1.98
CA LYS A 21 14.57 4.59 1.98
C LYS A 21 14.74 3.80 3.27
N GLY A 22 14.77 2.46 3.18
CA GLY A 22 14.95 1.59 4.33
C GLY A 22 13.92 0.47 4.47
N GLY A 23 13.00 0.30 3.53
CA GLY A 23 11.99 -0.75 3.59
C GLY A 23 10.90 -0.48 4.63
N ALA A 24 10.20 -1.54 5.07
CA ALA A 24 9.19 -1.46 6.12
C ALA A 24 9.77 -0.98 7.47
N GLY A 25 11.07 -1.14 7.67
CA GLY A 25 11.83 -0.65 8.83
C GLY A 25 11.18 -0.96 10.17
N ASP A 26 11.35 -0.05 11.12
CA ASP A 26 10.75 -0.14 12.45
C ASP A 26 9.21 -0.07 12.44
N ALA A 27 8.57 0.44 11.38
CA ALA A 27 7.13 0.50 11.27
C ALA A 27 6.47 -0.89 11.21
N ALA A 28 7.15 -1.86 10.58
CA ALA A 28 6.69 -3.23 10.41
C ALA A 28 6.34 -3.94 11.73
N LYS A 29 7.05 -3.61 12.81
CA LYS A 29 6.88 -4.27 14.11
C LYS A 29 5.54 -3.97 14.80
N TYR A 30 4.79 -2.97 14.31
CA TYR A 30 3.49 -2.60 14.88
C TYR A 30 2.30 -3.17 14.10
N ILE A 31 2.53 -3.98 13.07
CA ILE A 31 1.48 -4.66 12.32
C ILE A 31 1.19 -6.03 12.98
N PRO A 32 -0.05 -6.28 13.43
CA PRO A 32 -0.43 -7.52 14.13
C PRO A 32 -0.11 -8.81 13.37
N GLU A 33 0.31 -9.86 14.07
CA GLU A 33 0.59 -11.19 13.50
C GLU A 33 -0.65 -11.77 12.77
N ALA A 34 -1.85 -11.39 13.19
CA ALA A 34 -3.11 -11.80 12.60
C ALA A 34 -3.39 -11.19 11.22
N ALA A 35 -2.55 -10.26 10.72
CA ALA A 35 -2.70 -9.73 9.37
C ALA A 35 -2.43 -10.82 8.32
N THR A 36 -3.32 -10.94 7.35
CA THR A 36 -3.19 -11.87 6.23
C THR A 36 -2.74 -11.18 4.95
N VAL A 37 -2.82 -9.86 4.92
CA VAL A 37 -2.26 -8.99 3.89
C VAL A 37 -1.49 -7.88 4.57
N VAL A 38 -0.30 -7.60 4.08
CA VAL A 38 0.54 -6.46 4.49
C VAL A 38 1.02 -5.71 3.27
N GLY A 39 1.30 -4.45 3.44
CA GLY A 39 1.88 -3.65 2.38
C GLY A 39 2.48 -2.38 2.94
N GLY A 40 3.16 -1.70 2.09
CA GLY A 40 3.74 -0.43 2.45
C GLY A 40 4.11 0.35 1.24
N ALA A 41 4.37 1.50 1.56
CA ALA A 41 4.65 2.47 0.56
C ALA A 41 5.82 3.39 0.98
N ASN A 42 6.77 3.83 0.05
CA ASN A 42 7.94 4.73 0.19
C ASN A 42 7.66 6.13 -0.38
N LEU A 43 7.23 7.15 0.42
CA LEU A 43 6.92 8.49 -0.08
C LEU A 43 8.13 9.20 -0.70
N SER A 44 9.30 9.03 -0.10
CA SER A 44 10.50 9.68 -0.64
C SER A 44 10.84 9.20 -2.05
N VAL A 45 10.70 7.89 -2.33
CA VAL A 45 10.90 7.33 -3.66
C VAL A 45 9.79 7.77 -4.60
N LEU A 46 8.54 7.65 -4.17
CA LEU A 46 7.39 7.99 -4.98
C LEU A 46 7.37 9.48 -5.34
N MET A 47 7.42 10.37 -4.33
CA MET A 47 7.40 11.82 -4.55
C MET A 47 8.66 12.35 -5.22
N GLY A 48 9.76 11.60 -5.15
CA GLY A 48 10.98 11.87 -5.91
C GLY A 48 10.85 11.58 -7.40
N SER A 49 9.90 10.73 -7.80
CA SER A 49 9.75 10.28 -9.19
C SER A 49 9.22 11.38 -10.11
N GLN A 50 9.58 11.30 -11.41
CA GLN A 50 9.06 12.24 -12.40
C GLN A 50 7.54 12.06 -12.58
N SER A 51 7.06 10.83 -12.56
CA SER A 51 5.62 10.53 -12.68
C SER A 51 4.78 11.18 -11.59
N TRP A 52 5.29 11.23 -10.35
CA TRP A 52 4.62 11.96 -9.26
C TRP A 52 4.58 13.46 -9.55
N LYS A 53 5.73 14.05 -9.89
CA LYS A 53 5.85 15.49 -10.13
C LYS A 53 4.91 15.97 -11.25
N ASP A 54 4.79 15.16 -12.30
CA ASP A 54 3.94 15.47 -13.46
C ASP A 54 2.43 15.35 -13.15
N ASN A 55 2.05 14.59 -12.11
CA ASN A 55 0.66 14.30 -11.79
C ASN A 55 0.26 14.70 -10.36
N GLN A 56 1.11 15.36 -9.59
CA GLN A 56 0.90 15.69 -8.18
C GLN A 56 -0.43 16.42 -7.95
N GLU A 57 -0.75 17.44 -8.75
CA GLU A 57 -1.99 18.19 -8.59
C GLU A 57 -3.22 17.31 -8.74
N GLN A 58 -3.23 16.40 -9.72
CA GLN A 58 -4.33 15.48 -9.94
C GLN A 58 -4.44 14.45 -8.80
N ILE A 59 -3.31 13.88 -8.37
CA ILE A 59 -3.27 12.87 -7.29
C ILE A 59 -3.73 13.47 -5.96
N THR A 60 -3.38 14.72 -5.69
CA THR A 60 -3.70 15.40 -4.42
C THR A 60 -5.01 16.16 -4.44
N ALA A 61 -5.69 16.28 -5.60
CA ALA A 61 -6.89 17.11 -5.77
C ALA A 61 -8.02 16.74 -4.79
N GLU A 62 -8.29 15.44 -4.62
CA GLU A 62 -9.36 14.96 -3.71
C GLU A 62 -9.03 15.18 -2.23
N GLY A 63 -7.76 15.22 -1.86
CA GLY A 63 -7.27 15.42 -0.50
C GLY A 63 -6.77 16.84 -0.21
N LYS A 64 -6.88 17.77 -1.15
CA LYS A 64 -6.24 19.09 -1.10
C LYS A 64 -6.49 19.85 0.20
N GLU A 65 -7.74 19.95 0.62
CA GLU A 65 -8.09 20.68 1.86
C GLU A 65 -7.48 20.04 3.12
N ALA A 66 -7.37 18.73 3.14
CA ALA A 66 -6.74 18.04 4.26
C ALA A 66 -5.23 18.25 4.26
N LEU A 67 -4.63 18.20 3.07
CA LEU A 67 -3.19 18.46 2.92
C LEU A 67 -2.85 19.89 3.32
N GLU A 68 -3.64 20.88 2.91
CA GLU A 68 -3.48 22.28 3.33
C GLU A 68 -3.61 22.46 4.85
N ALA A 69 -4.58 21.78 5.48
CA ALA A 69 -4.73 21.79 6.94
C ALA A 69 -3.51 21.16 7.65
N MET A 70 -2.98 20.07 7.10
CA MET A 70 -1.79 19.39 7.64
C MET A 70 -0.52 20.21 7.44
N GLU A 71 -0.36 20.86 6.29
CA GLU A 71 0.75 21.75 6.01
C GLU A 71 0.77 22.93 7.01
N GLY A 72 -0.39 23.52 7.29
CA GLY A 72 -0.57 24.55 8.32
C GLY A 72 -0.22 24.08 9.74
N CYS A 73 -0.09 22.77 9.97
CA CYS A 73 0.33 22.16 11.23
C CYS A 73 1.75 21.58 11.17
N ASN A 74 2.58 22.00 10.23
CA ASN A 74 3.93 21.47 10.01
C ASN A 74 3.96 19.96 9.73
N LEU A 75 2.93 19.43 9.07
CA LEU A 75 2.75 18.04 8.67
C LEU A 75 2.57 17.91 7.14
N GLY A 76 3.13 18.82 6.36
CA GLY A 76 3.10 18.79 4.90
C GLY A 76 3.67 17.48 4.33
N LEU A 77 3.33 17.17 3.08
CA LEU A 77 3.75 15.92 2.42
C LEU A 77 5.26 15.70 2.42
N ASP A 78 6.05 16.77 2.40
CA ASP A 78 7.52 16.74 2.49
C ASP A 78 8.04 16.10 3.79
N LYS A 79 7.23 16.06 4.84
CA LYS A 79 7.55 15.43 6.14
C LYS A 79 7.27 13.93 6.17
N TRP A 80 6.45 13.44 5.25
CA TRP A 80 6.02 12.05 5.25
C TRP A 80 7.11 11.13 4.70
N LYS A 81 7.36 10.02 5.40
CA LYS A 81 8.42 9.06 5.05
C LYS A 81 7.89 7.68 4.72
N SER A 82 6.98 7.14 5.51
CA SER A 82 6.44 5.82 5.26
C SER A 82 5.03 5.60 5.78
N VAL A 83 4.36 4.71 5.08
CA VAL A 83 3.17 4.05 5.59
C VAL A 83 3.37 2.54 5.40
N VAL A 84 3.15 1.79 6.46
CA VAL A 84 3.04 0.33 6.43
C VAL A 84 1.67 -0.03 6.93
N PHE A 85 0.98 -0.95 6.29
CA PHE A 85 -0.34 -1.38 6.70
C PHE A 85 -0.43 -2.90 6.76
N GLY A 86 -1.38 -3.39 7.53
CA GLY A 86 -1.80 -4.79 7.56
C GLY A 86 -3.30 -4.88 7.73
N MET A 87 -3.91 -5.90 7.14
CA MET A 87 -5.33 -6.13 7.24
C MET A 87 -5.70 -7.60 7.16
N ASP A 88 -6.90 -7.93 7.63
CA ASP A 88 -7.63 -9.15 7.28
C ASP A 88 -8.78 -8.75 6.34
N PRO A 89 -8.73 -9.09 5.04
CA PRO A 89 -9.73 -8.69 4.06
C PRO A 89 -11.15 -9.19 4.38
N THR A 90 -11.30 -10.19 5.25
CA THR A 90 -12.61 -10.70 5.66
C THR A 90 -13.38 -9.73 6.56
N ASN A 91 -12.69 -8.82 7.23
CA ASN A 91 -13.25 -7.73 8.03
C ASN A 91 -12.31 -6.52 8.07
N ALA A 92 -12.00 -5.96 6.91
CA ALA A 92 -11.00 -4.91 6.77
C ALA A 92 -11.34 -3.60 7.52
N GLN A 93 -12.61 -3.36 7.85
CA GLN A 93 -13.00 -2.15 8.61
C GLN A 93 -12.58 -2.21 10.07
N GLU A 94 -12.62 -3.38 10.70
CA GLU A 94 -12.26 -3.55 12.10
C GLU A 94 -10.87 -4.16 12.29
N LYS A 95 -10.47 -5.04 11.35
CA LYS A 95 -9.19 -5.75 11.37
C LYS A 95 -8.20 -5.11 10.41
N MET A 96 -7.75 -3.94 10.77
CA MET A 96 -6.72 -3.19 10.06
C MET A 96 -5.76 -2.53 11.04
N ALA A 97 -4.53 -2.38 10.62
CA ALA A 97 -3.55 -1.55 11.28
C ALA A 97 -2.75 -0.79 10.22
N ALA A 98 -2.33 0.42 10.55
CA ALA A 98 -1.42 1.20 9.71
C ALA A 98 -0.42 1.92 10.61
N VAL A 99 0.80 2.05 10.12
CA VAL A 99 1.85 2.79 10.79
C VAL A 99 2.33 3.90 9.85
N VAL A 100 2.21 5.12 10.32
CA VAL A 100 2.64 6.31 9.58
C VAL A 100 3.93 6.81 10.21
N VAL A 101 4.93 7.02 9.38
CA VAL A 101 6.18 7.67 9.78
C VAL A 101 6.30 8.99 9.04
N ALA A 102 6.30 10.09 9.80
CA ALA A 102 6.47 11.44 9.26
C ALA A 102 7.15 12.32 10.31
N ASP A 103 7.99 13.25 9.87
CA ASP A 103 8.71 14.12 10.80
C ASP A 103 7.73 14.98 11.61
N GLY A 104 7.73 14.78 12.91
CA GLY A 104 6.91 15.51 13.86
C GLY A 104 5.44 15.09 13.98
N ILE A 105 4.99 14.02 13.31
CA ILE A 105 3.59 13.58 13.34
C ILE A 105 3.10 13.24 14.76
N GLY A 106 3.97 12.75 15.62
CA GLY A 106 3.66 12.40 17.02
C GLY A 106 3.89 13.53 18.01
N LYS A 107 4.35 14.72 17.58
CA LYS A 107 4.53 15.85 18.47
C LYS A 107 3.18 16.42 18.91
N LYS A 108 3.06 16.69 20.20
CA LYS A 108 1.81 17.18 20.79
C LYS A 108 1.30 18.46 20.11
N GLU A 109 2.18 19.41 19.83
CA GLU A 109 1.80 20.67 19.18
C GLU A 109 1.22 20.46 17.79
N ASN A 110 1.73 19.48 17.01
CA ASN A 110 1.22 19.17 15.68
C ASN A 110 -0.12 18.41 15.75
N ILE A 111 -0.27 17.51 16.73
CA ILE A 111 -1.52 16.80 16.98
C ILE A 111 -2.62 17.78 17.42
N ASP A 112 -2.33 18.68 18.35
CA ASP A 112 -3.26 19.70 18.83
C ASP A 112 -3.67 20.67 17.70
N CYS A 113 -2.71 21.07 16.85
CA CYS A 113 -2.98 21.88 15.67
C CYS A 113 -3.93 21.16 14.69
N ALA A 114 -3.63 19.90 14.36
CA ALA A 114 -4.47 19.09 13.47
C ALA A 114 -5.90 18.92 14.04
N ALA A 115 -6.02 18.66 15.34
CA ALA A 115 -7.32 18.59 16.02
C ALA A 115 -8.10 19.92 15.89
N GLY A 116 -7.43 21.06 16.13
CA GLY A 116 -8.02 22.40 16.00
C GLY A 116 -8.54 22.66 14.58
N LYS A 117 -7.73 22.35 13.56
CA LYS A 117 -8.13 22.51 12.15
C LYS A 117 -9.31 21.61 11.76
N MET A 118 -9.33 20.38 12.23
CA MET A 118 -10.45 19.47 11.98
C MET A 118 -11.72 19.93 12.73
N LYS A 119 -11.58 20.42 13.97
CA LYS A 119 -12.68 20.97 14.74
C LYS A 119 -13.29 22.22 14.08
N GLU A 120 -12.46 23.16 13.61
CA GLU A 120 -12.90 24.33 12.86
C GLU A 120 -13.80 23.94 11.68
N LYS A 121 -13.48 22.83 11.01
CA LYS A 121 -14.18 22.34 9.82
C LYS A 121 -15.42 21.48 10.17
N ALA A 122 -15.31 20.58 11.13
CA ALA A 122 -16.35 19.63 11.49
C ALA A 122 -17.31 20.16 12.59
N GLY A 123 -16.92 21.20 13.32
CA GLY A 123 -17.69 21.76 14.44
C GLY A 123 -17.50 21.03 15.78
N GLU A 124 -16.76 19.92 15.78
CA GLU A 124 -16.47 19.14 16.98
C GLU A 124 -15.07 18.53 16.99
N GLU A 125 -14.59 18.12 18.15
CA GLU A 125 -13.31 17.44 18.30
C GLU A 125 -13.28 16.12 17.52
N PRO A 126 -12.28 15.85 16.67
CA PRO A 126 -12.21 14.65 15.85
C PRO A 126 -11.90 13.38 16.66
N TRP A 127 -11.20 13.53 17.77
CA TRP A 127 -10.81 12.45 18.68
C TRP A 127 -10.79 12.87 20.14
N THR A 128 -10.81 11.90 21.04
CA THR A 128 -10.48 12.09 22.47
C THR A 128 -9.03 11.69 22.70
N VAL A 129 -8.37 12.39 23.63
CA VAL A 129 -6.97 12.15 24.00
C VAL A 129 -6.92 11.46 25.35
N GLU A 130 -6.23 10.32 25.42
CA GLU A 130 -6.04 9.53 26.63
C GLU A 130 -4.54 9.26 26.87
N GLU A 131 -4.20 8.70 28.03
CA GLU A 131 -2.84 8.27 28.38
C GLU A 131 -1.78 9.38 28.14
N GLU A 132 -2.04 10.58 28.67
CA GLU A 132 -1.11 11.72 28.59
C GLU A 132 -0.73 12.12 27.15
N GLY A 133 -1.67 11.98 26.21
CA GLY A 133 -1.46 12.35 24.82
C GLY A 133 -0.96 11.22 23.93
N LYS A 134 -0.83 10.00 24.46
CA LYS A 134 -0.30 8.86 23.69
C LYS A 134 -1.37 8.04 22.97
N VAL A 135 -2.63 8.19 23.32
CA VAL A 135 -3.74 7.47 22.71
C VAL A 135 -4.79 8.45 22.20
N LEU A 136 -5.10 8.38 20.93
CA LEU A 136 -6.11 9.20 20.25
C LEU A 136 -7.23 8.26 19.79
N LYS A 137 -8.43 8.41 20.37
CA LYS A 137 -9.60 7.63 19.96
C LYS A 137 -10.48 8.48 19.07
N LEU A 138 -10.58 8.10 17.80
CA LEU A 138 -11.47 8.76 16.87
C LEU A 138 -12.91 8.51 17.29
N LYS A 139 -13.76 9.56 17.25
CA LYS A 139 -15.15 9.49 17.67
C LYS A 139 -15.99 8.59 16.77
N GLU A 140 -15.61 8.48 15.51
CA GLU A 140 -16.30 7.64 14.55
C GLU A 140 -15.42 6.46 14.13
N GLY A 141 -16.05 5.32 13.79
CA GLY A 141 -15.40 4.14 13.22
C GLY A 141 -14.61 3.24 14.18
N GLY A 142 -14.53 3.59 15.49
CA GLY A 142 -13.82 2.77 16.48
C GLY A 142 -12.31 2.67 16.22
N ILE A 143 -11.74 3.62 15.49
CA ILE A 143 -10.31 3.70 15.19
C ILE A 143 -9.58 4.30 16.39
N VAL A 144 -8.42 3.71 16.71
CA VAL A 144 -7.54 4.18 17.77
C VAL A 144 -6.15 4.42 17.17
N ALA A 145 -5.55 5.56 17.48
CA ALA A 145 -4.17 5.85 17.11
C ALA A 145 -3.29 5.92 18.38
N TYR A 146 -2.12 5.35 18.28
CA TYR A 146 -1.10 5.30 19.34
C TYR A 146 0.10 6.13 18.90
N VAL A 147 0.44 7.14 19.67
CA VAL A 147 1.66 7.93 19.46
C VAL A 147 2.85 7.13 19.98
N VAL A 148 3.61 6.55 19.07
CA VAL A 148 4.76 5.70 19.40
C VAL A 148 5.97 6.54 19.79
N ASN A 149 6.25 7.57 19.01
CA ASN A 149 7.28 8.58 19.26
C ASN A 149 6.97 9.85 18.44
N GLU A 150 7.86 10.84 18.48
CA GLU A 150 7.67 12.12 17.80
C GLU A 150 7.45 12.01 16.28
N ASN A 151 7.86 10.91 15.65
CA ASN A 151 7.82 10.73 14.19
C ASN A 151 6.99 9.53 13.76
N THR A 152 6.30 8.84 14.68
CA THR A 152 5.60 7.58 14.37
C THR A 152 4.27 7.51 15.11
N ILE A 153 3.21 7.25 14.36
CA ILE A 153 1.89 6.93 14.89
C ILE A 153 1.46 5.57 14.32
N ALA A 154 0.98 4.69 15.20
CA ALA A 154 0.34 3.43 14.83
C ALA A 154 -1.17 3.56 14.98
N VAL A 155 -1.92 3.21 13.94
CA VAL A 155 -3.40 3.31 13.88
C VAL A 155 -3.97 1.91 13.80
N ALA A 156 -5.06 1.64 14.52
CA ALA A 156 -5.72 0.35 14.51
C ALA A 156 -7.24 0.49 14.43
N GLY A 157 -7.87 -0.41 13.70
CA GLY A 157 -9.30 -0.66 13.80
C GLY A 157 -9.65 -1.34 15.12
N LYS A 158 -10.91 -1.28 15.50
CA LYS A 158 -11.43 -1.71 16.81
C LYS A 158 -10.99 -3.11 17.24
N ALA A 159 -10.98 -4.08 16.31
CA ALA A 159 -10.65 -5.47 16.63
C ALA A 159 -9.16 -5.68 16.93
N TRP A 160 -8.28 -4.81 16.42
CA TRP A 160 -6.83 -4.92 16.60
C TRP A 160 -6.24 -3.85 17.53
N ALA A 161 -7.05 -2.97 18.10
CA ALA A 161 -6.58 -1.87 18.93
C ALA A 161 -5.68 -2.35 20.09
N GLU A 162 -6.13 -3.36 20.86
CA GLU A 162 -5.35 -3.87 22.00
C GLU A 162 -4.08 -4.61 21.56
N GLU A 163 -4.10 -5.28 20.40
CA GLU A 163 -2.92 -5.94 19.86
C GLU A 163 -1.86 -4.94 19.41
N VAL A 164 -2.27 -3.90 18.66
CA VAL A 164 -1.37 -2.81 18.28
C VAL A 164 -0.83 -2.09 19.51
N LYS A 165 -1.65 -1.86 20.55
CA LYS A 165 -1.20 -1.29 21.83
C LYS A 165 -0.10 -2.12 22.47
N LYS A 166 -0.20 -3.44 22.47
CA LYS A 166 0.87 -4.33 22.97
C LYS A 166 2.13 -4.18 22.15
N LEU A 167 2.00 -4.22 20.81
CA LEU A 167 3.12 -4.06 19.89
C LEU A 167 3.86 -2.72 20.09
N THR A 168 3.14 -1.63 20.40
CA THR A 168 3.79 -0.33 20.70
C THR A 168 4.60 -0.36 22.00
N LYS A 169 4.34 -1.33 22.90
CA LYS A 169 5.10 -1.58 24.13
C LYS A 169 6.22 -2.61 23.96
N GLY A 170 6.38 -3.16 22.75
CA GLY A 170 7.33 -4.23 22.46
C GLY A 170 6.84 -5.62 22.89
N GLU A 171 5.53 -5.78 23.08
CA GLU A 171 4.89 -7.03 23.49
C GLU A 171 4.20 -7.70 22.29
N GLY A 172 4.34 -9.02 22.15
CA GLY A 172 3.70 -9.79 21.06
C GLY A 172 4.60 -9.95 19.83
N LYS A 173 3.99 -10.43 18.73
CA LYS A 173 4.66 -10.67 17.44
C LYS A 173 4.00 -9.86 16.34
N SER A 174 4.81 -9.40 15.41
CA SER A 174 4.34 -8.74 14.20
C SER A 174 4.07 -9.76 13.07
N ALA A 175 3.30 -9.35 12.06
CA ALA A 175 3.11 -10.12 10.84
C ALA A 175 4.44 -10.42 10.12
N PHE A 176 5.44 -9.57 10.29
CA PHE A 176 6.77 -9.72 9.71
C PHE A 176 7.63 -10.80 10.40
N ASP A 177 7.28 -11.17 11.62
CA ASP A 177 7.92 -12.25 12.38
C ASP A 177 7.07 -13.53 12.40
N GLY A 178 5.82 -13.44 11.91
CA GLY A 178 4.81 -14.50 11.92
C GLY A 178 4.66 -15.22 10.58
N SER A 179 3.40 -15.58 10.28
CA SER A 179 3.03 -16.41 9.12
C SER A 179 3.33 -15.79 7.75
N LEU A 180 3.42 -14.48 7.67
CA LEU A 180 3.73 -13.76 6.42
C LEU A 180 5.23 -13.57 6.16
N LYS A 181 6.11 -13.95 7.09
CA LYS A 181 7.56 -13.71 6.99
C LYS A 181 8.15 -14.18 5.66
N ASP A 182 7.85 -15.42 5.27
CA ASP A 182 8.41 -15.99 4.04
C ASP A 182 7.81 -15.35 2.78
N VAL A 183 6.54 -14.96 2.84
CA VAL A 183 5.86 -14.25 1.74
C VAL A 183 6.45 -12.85 1.57
N ILE A 184 6.62 -12.11 2.66
CA ILE A 184 7.27 -10.80 2.69
C ILE A 184 8.72 -10.89 2.20
N GLY A 185 9.44 -11.96 2.56
CA GLY A 185 10.81 -12.22 2.12
C GLY A 185 10.99 -12.35 0.60
N ARG A 186 9.90 -12.50 -0.16
CA ARG A 186 9.92 -12.54 -1.63
C ARG A 186 9.70 -11.17 -2.28
N THR A 187 9.41 -10.13 -1.51
CA THR A 187 9.27 -8.76 -2.02
C THR A 187 10.39 -7.86 -1.51
N ASP A 188 10.66 -6.77 -2.21
CA ASP A 188 11.58 -5.73 -1.77
C ASP A 188 10.79 -4.59 -1.11
N THR A 189 10.79 -4.58 0.22
CA THR A 189 10.08 -3.56 1.00
C THR A 189 10.72 -2.17 0.93
N SER A 190 11.87 -2.01 0.26
CA SER A 190 12.52 -0.72 0.03
C SER A 190 11.99 0.02 -1.20
N LYS A 191 11.21 -0.65 -2.02
CA LYS A 191 10.65 -0.11 -3.27
C LYS A 191 9.53 0.91 -3.01
N ALA A 192 9.14 1.67 -4.04
CA ALA A 192 8.14 2.72 -3.94
C ALA A 192 6.82 2.22 -3.32
N ILE A 193 6.34 1.07 -3.76
CA ILE A 193 5.18 0.37 -3.20
C ILE A 193 5.51 -1.10 -3.12
N TRP A 194 5.03 -1.78 -2.09
CA TRP A 194 5.15 -3.23 -1.97
C TRP A 194 3.93 -3.81 -1.25
N ALA A 195 3.64 -5.06 -1.52
CA ALA A 195 2.61 -5.80 -0.81
C ALA A 195 2.96 -7.29 -0.74
N ALA A 196 2.44 -7.97 0.27
CA ALA A 196 2.54 -9.40 0.45
C ALA A 196 1.31 -9.92 1.20
N GLY A 197 0.83 -11.12 0.88
CA GLY A 197 -0.32 -11.67 1.59
C GLY A 197 -0.71 -13.05 1.15
N VAL A 198 -1.55 -13.67 1.96
CA VAL A 198 -2.18 -14.95 1.66
C VAL A 198 -3.36 -14.71 0.70
N ILE A 199 -3.47 -15.53 -0.32
CA ILE A 199 -4.60 -15.48 -1.25
C ILE A 199 -5.81 -16.10 -0.56
N PRO A 200 -6.92 -15.36 -0.38
CA PRO A 200 -8.10 -15.88 0.30
C PRO A 200 -8.77 -16.99 -0.52
N GLU A 201 -9.45 -17.92 0.15
CA GLU A 201 -10.16 -19.03 -0.48
C GLU A 201 -11.14 -18.58 -1.57
N SER A 202 -11.79 -17.43 -1.38
CA SER A 202 -12.70 -16.84 -2.37
C SER A 202 -12.02 -16.48 -3.70
N ALA A 203 -10.71 -16.21 -3.67
CA ALA A 203 -9.94 -15.86 -4.87
C ALA A 203 -9.25 -17.07 -5.51
N LYS A 204 -9.08 -18.18 -4.80
CA LYS A 204 -8.46 -19.41 -5.33
C LYS A 204 -9.25 -20.01 -6.51
N GLY A 205 -10.56 -19.79 -6.54
CA GLY A 205 -11.41 -20.23 -7.66
C GLY A 205 -11.19 -19.48 -8.98
N MET A 206 -10.49 -18.36 -8.98
CA MET A 206 -10.25 -17.54 -10.17
C MET A 206 -9.37 -18.25 -11.21
N THR A 207 -8.58 -19.23 -10.81
CA THR A 207 -7.79 -20.07 -11.73
C THR A 207 -8.60 -21.22 -12.35
N LYS A 208 -9.79 -21.52 -11.79
CA LYS A 208 -10.72 -22.52 -12.33
C LYS A 208 -11.38 -21.98 -13.59
N GLY A 209 -10.86 -22.34 -14.72
CA GLY A 209 -11.30 -21.83 -16.04
C GLY A 209 -10.13 -21.37 -16.90
N SER A 210 -8.92 -21.34 -16.34
CA SER A 210 -7.70 -21.26 -17.14
C SER A 210 -7.61 -22.49 -18.07
N PRO A 211 -7.22 -22.31 -19.34
CA PRO A 211 -7.01 -23.44 -20.26
C PRO A 211 -5.85 -24.35 -19.80
N VAL A 212 -5.06 -23.92 -18.83
CA VAL A 212 -3.93 -24.66 -18.24
C VAL A 212 -4.18 -24.79 -16.75
N ASP A 213 -4.10 -26.01 -16.23
CA ASP A 213 -4.12 -26.28 -14.77
C ASP A 213 -2.77 -25.86 -14.17
N ILE A 214 -2.76 -24.67 -13.57
CA ILE A 214 -1.57 -24.09 -12.92
C ILE A 214 -1.52 -24.36 -11.41
N GLY A 215 -2.42 -25.22 -10.90
CA GLY A 215 -2.56 -25.42 -9.46
C GLY A 215 -3.20 -24.23 -8.72
N GLU A 216 -3.35 -24.37 -7.40
CA GLU A 216 -3.95 -23.32 -6.56
C GLU A 216 -2.88 -22.38 -6.00
N PRO A 217 -2.98 -21.06 -6.26
CA PRO A 217 -2.10 -20.08 -5.66
C PRO A 217 -2.40 -19.95 -4.16
N LYS A 218 -1.35 -19.88 -3.32
CA LYS A 218 -1.44 -19.79 -1.87
C LYS A 218 -1.28 -18.39 -1.35
N ASP A 219 -0.35 -17.67 -1.93
CA ASP A 219 0.06 -16.34 -1.50
C ASP A 219 0.64 -15.55 -2.67
N ALA A 220 0.75 -14.26 -2.49
CA ALA A 220 1.37 -13.38 -3.46
C ALA A 220 2.21 -12.31 -2.74
N ALA A 221 3.27 -11.87 -3.41
CA ALA A 221 4.10 -10.75 -3.01
C ALA A 221 4.53 -9.97 -4.25
N GLY A 222 4.79 -8.69 -4.08
CA GLY A 222 5.24 -7.88 -5.21
C GLY A 222 5.63 -6.48 -4.79
N TRP A 223 6.24 -5.78 -5.73
CA TRP A 223 6.61 -4.39 -5.55
C TRP A 223 6.54 -3.61 -6.87
N MET A 224 6.46 -2.31 -6.72
CA MET A 224 6.55 -1.33 -7.79
C MET A 224 7.61 -0.29 -7.43
N ASP A 225 8.47 0.06 -8.37
CA ASP A 225 9.46 1.12 -8.24
C ASP A 225 9.23 2.19 -9.30
N THR A 226 9.33 3.45 -8.88
CA THR A 226 9.12 4.62 -9.73
C THR A 226 10.36 5.52 -9.79
N SER A 227 11.50 5.08 -9.30
CA SER A 227 12.72 5.88 -9.19
C SER A 227 13.34 6.23 -10.55
N SER A 228 13.14 5.41 -11.58
CA SER A 228 13.70 5.57 -12.93
C SER A 228 12.77 5.07 -14.03
N GLY A 229 11.53 5.55 -14.03
CA GLY A 229 10.44 5.02 -14.84
C GLY A 229 9.48 4.20 -13.98
N LEU A 230 9.04 3.06 -14.47
CA LEU A 230 8.21 2.10 -13.73
C LEU A 230 8.82 0.71 -13.83
N GLU A 231 9.06 0.09 -12.70
CA GLU A 231 9.45 -1.32 -12.62
C GLU A 231 8.45 -2.07 -11.74
N LEU A 232 7.98 -3.21 -12.19
CA LEU A 232 7.05 -4.08 -11.49
C LEU A 232 7.66 -5.44 -11.26
N PHE A 233 7.39 -6.01 -10.11
CA PHE A 233 7.68 -7.40 -9.77
C PHE A 233 6.48 -8.00 -9.05
N VAL A 234 6.06 -9.18 -9.47
CA VAL A 234 5.03 -9.97 -8.79
C VAL A 234 5.53 -11.40 -8.64
N SER A 235 5.34 -11.96 -7.46
CA SER A 235 5.65 -13.34 -7.12
C SER A 235 4.38 -14.02 -6.61
N ILE A 236 4.01 -15.15 -7.15
CA ILE A 236 2.87 -15.96 -6.73
C ILE A 236 3.39 -17.29 -6.21
N GLY A 237 3.07 -17.63 -4.97
CA GLY A 237 3.43 -18.92 -4.35
C GLY A 237 2.39 -19.99 -4.60
N PHE A 238 2.86 -21.20 -4.82
CA PHE A 238 2.07 -22.40 -5.10
C PHE A 238 2.34 -23.52 -4.07
N ALA A 239 1.67 -24.65 -4.23
CA ALA A 239 1.88 -25.81 -3.39
C ALA A 239 3.21 -26.51 -3.71
N SER A 240 3.65 -26.48 -4.95
CA SER A 240 4.83 -27.19 -5.44
C SER A 240 5.61 -26.39 -6.48
N GLY A 241 6.86 -26.79 -6.72
CA GLY A 241 7.69 -26.23 -7.81
C GLY A 241 7.14 -26.57 -9.19
N ASP A 242 6.48 -27.72 -9.33
CA ASP A 242 5.84 -28.12 -10.59
C ASP A 242 4.67 -27.17 -10.94
N ASP A 243 3.87 -26.76 -9.94
CA ASP A 243 2.79 -25.80 -10.16
C ASP A 243 3.34 -24.42 -10.50
N ALA A 244 4.43 -23.99 -9.85
CA ALA A 244 5.11 -22.74 -10.17
C ALA A 244 5.67 -22.75 -11.61
N THR A 245 6.24 -23.87 -12.05
CA THR A 245 6.74 -24.03 -13.42
C THR A 245 5.61 -23.97 -14.44
N LYS A 246 4.51 -24.68 -14.20
CA LYS A 246 3.30 -24.62 -15.05
C LYS A 246 2.74 -23.20 -15.13
N ALA A 247 2.69 -22.49 -13.99
CA ALA A 247 2.22 -21.11 -13.95
C ALA A 247 3.12 -20.15 -14.77
N LYS A 248 4.45 -20.34 -14.69
CA LYS A 248 5.40 -19.62 -15.54
C LYS A 248 5.12 -19.88 -17.02
N GLU A 249 5.04 -21.14 -17.43
CA GLU A 249 4.80 -21.53 -18.83
C GLU A 249 3.46 -21.00 -19.35
N ALA A 250 2.41 -21.09 -18.56
CA ALA A 250 1.11 -20.52 -18.88
C ALA A 250 1.16 -19.00 -19.05
N GLY A 251 1.90 -18.30 -18.17
CA GLY A 251 2.14 -16.86 -18.27
C GLY A 251 2.89 -16.48 -19.54
N GLU A 252 3.95 -17.20 -19.91
CA GLU A 252 4.71 -16.99 -21.14
C GLU A 252 3.85 -17.19 -22.39
N GLN A 253 3.02 -18.25 -22.39
CA GLN A 253 2.10 -18.53 -23.49
C GLN A 253 1.03 -17.44 -23.63
N ALA A 254 0.40 -17.05 -22.52
CA ALA A 254 -0.60 -15.98 -22.51
C ALA A 254 0.00 -14.65 -22.96
N TRP A 255 1.19 -14.31 -22.48
CA TRP A 255 1.90 -13.11 -22.90
C TRP A 255 2.27 -13.13 -24.37
N THR A 256 2.71 -14.27 -24.91
CA THR A 256 3.00 -14.43 -26.34
C THR A 256 1.79 -14.15 -27.19
N GLY A 257 0.61 -14.62 -26.78
CA GLY A 257 -0.67 -14.30 -27.44
C GLY A 257 -1.05 -12.82 -27.33
N PHE A 258 -0.76 -12.17 -26.20
CA PHE A 258 -1.07 -10.77 -25.96
C PHE A 258 -0.13 -9.79 -26.67
N LYS A 259 1.15 -10.14 -26.83
CA LYS A 259 2.18 -9.28 -27.46
C LYS A 259 1.73 -8.65 -28.78
N GLY A 260 1.09 -9.45 -29.63
CA GLY A 260 0.59 -8.98 -30.92
C GLY A 260 -0.49 -7.92 -30.82
N MET A 261 -1.27 -7.91 -29.75
CA MET A 261 -2.32 -6.92 -29.49
C MET A 261 -1.81 -5.72 -28.69
N ALA A 262 -0.83 -5.90 -27.82
CA ALA A 262 -0.32 -4.87 -26.93
C ALA A 262 0.11 -3.60 -27.67
N GLY A 263 0.77 -3.74 -28.82
CA GLY A 263 1.16 -2.61 -29.67
C GLY A 263 -0.04 -1.85 -30.25
N GLN A 264 -1.15 -2.53 -30.54
CA GLN A 264 -2.38 -1.90 -31.02
C GLN A 264 -3.05 -1.05 -29.91
N PHE A 265 -2.92 -1.48 -28.65
CA PHE A 265 -3.37 -0.71 -27.49
C PHE A 265 -2.38 0.40 -27.08
N GLY A 266 -1.33 0.59 -27.87
CA GLY A 266 -0.38 1.68 -27.65
C GLY A 266 0.69 1.40 -26.60
N VAL A 267 0.85 0.14 -26.16
CA VAL A 267 1.94 -0.25 -25.27
C VAL A 267 3.26 -0.13 -26.02
N PRO A 268 4.24 0.63 -25.51
CA PRO A 268 5.56 0.76 -26.14
C PRO A 268 6.27 -0.58 -26.27
N GLN A 269 7.03 -0.77 -27.36
CA GLN A 269 7.73 -2.03 -27.63
C GLN A 269 8.72 -2.35 -26.50
N GLY A 270 9.41 -1.36 -25.94
CA GLY A 270 10.32 -1.54 -24.81
C GLY A 270 9.66 -2.17 -23.59
N VAL A 271 8.42 -1.77 -23.28
CA VAL A 271 7.62 -2.38 -22.21
C VAL A 271 7.28 -3.82 -22.54
N ILE A 272 6.82 -4.08 -23.78
CA ILE A 272 6.45 -5.42 -24.24
C ILE A 272 7.64 -6.38 -24.12
N ASP A 273 8.82 -5.96 -24.51
CA ASP A 273 10.04 -6.79 -24.52
C ASP A 273 10.66 -6.92 -23.12
N SER A 274 10.29 -6.06 -22.17
CA SER A 274 10.79 -6.09 -20.80
C SER A 274 10.12 -7.16 -19.94
N VAL A 275 8.95 -7.65 -20.34
CA VAL A 275 8.19 -8.64 -19.54
C VAL A 275 8.90 -9.98 -19.54
N LYS A 276 9.20 -10.47 -18.33
CA LYS A 276 9.90 -11.75 -18.12
C LYS A 276 9.13 -12.56 -17.07
N PHE A 277 9.06 -13.84 -17.32
CA PHE A 277 8.53 -14.83 -16.40
C PHE A 277 9.65 -15.75 -15.91
N ASP A 278 9.60 -16.12 -14.64
CA ASP A 278 10.54 -17.08 -14.06
C ASP A 278 9.83 -17.95 -13.01
N ALA A 279 10.46 -19.05 -12.62
CA ALA A 279 9.99 -19.90 -11.53
C ALA A 279 11.20 -20.32 -10.66
N SER A 280 11.06 -20.16 -9.36
CA SER A 280 12.09 -20.54 -8.39
C SER A 280 11.43 -21.14 -7.13
N GLY A 281 11.86 -22.34 -6.76
CA GLY A 281 11.21 -23.09 -5.70
C GLY A 281 9.74 -23.31 -6.03
N SER A 282 8.85 -22.92 -5.11
CA SER A 282 7.40 -23.01 -5.30
C SER A 282 6.76 -21.67 -5.72
N ALA A 283 7.52 -20.73 -6.23
CA ALA A 283 7.00 -19.42 -6.67
C ALA A 283 7.23 -19.18 -8.17
N ALA A 284 6.21 -18.70 -8.87
CA ALA A 284 6.32 -18.12 -10.20
C ALA A 284 6.41 -16.61 -10.09
N THR A 285 7.22 -15.96 -10.92
CA THR A 285 7.43 -14.52 -10.90
C THR A 285 7.22 -13.89 -12.26
N VAL A 286 6.79 -12.64 -12.27
CA VAL A 286 6.78 -11.79 -13.45
C VAL A 286 7.40 -10.44 -13.13
N THR A 287 8.22 -9.94 -14.05
CA THR A 287 8.78 -8.59 -14.01
C THR A 287 8.40 -7.84 -15.27
N ALA A 288 8.23 -6.53 -15.15
CA ALA A 288 8.01 -5.63 -16.30
C ALA A 288 8.65 -4.28 -16.00
N LYS A 289 9.13 -3.60 -17.05
CA LYS A 289 9.76 -2.28 -16.95
C LYS A 289 9.23 -1.35 -18.02
N ALA A 290 9.02 -0.09 -17.66
CA ALA A 290 8.75 1.00 -18.57
C ALA A 290 9.71 2.15 -18.27
N SER A 291 10.39 2.67 -19.27
CA SER A 291 11.21 3.87 -19.13
C SER A 291 10.31 5.13 -18.94
N GLU A 292 10.90 6.24 -18.53
CA GLU A 292 10.17 7.51 -18.47
C GLU A 292 9.64 7.94 -19.86
N GLU A 293 10.37 7.62 -20.94
CA GLU A 293 9.92 7.85 -22.31
C GLU A 293 8.71 7.00 -22.66
N ASP A 294 8.72 5.71 -22.29
CA ASP A 294 7.58 4.80 -22.49
C ASP A 294 6.34 5.31 -21.76
N LEU A 295 6.50 5.78 -20.51
CA LEU A 295 5.39 6.32 -19.72
C LEU A 295 4.80 7.59 -20.35
N LYS A 296 5.63 8.49 -20.86
CA LYS A 296 5.18 9.70 -21.58
C LYS A 296 4.44 9.34 -22.86
N ALA A 297 4.96 8.39 -23.64
CA ALA A 297 4.32 7.93 -24.87
C ALA A 297 2.93 7.34 -24.60
N VAL A 298 2.77 6.59 -23.50
CA VAL A 298 1.45 6.06 -23.08
C VAL A 298 0.51 7.20 -22.67
N GLN A 299 0.98 8.17 -21.88
CA GLN A 299 0.16 9.31 -21.45
C GLN A 299 -0.33 10.17 -22.62
N GLU A 300 0.54 10.43 -23.60
CA GLU A 300 0.17 11.19 -24.80
C GLU A 300 -0.92 10.47 -25.62
N LYS A 301 -0.80 9.15 -25.77
CA LYS A 301 -1.82 8.35 -26.47
C LYS A 301 -3.17 8.34 -25.74
N LEU A 302 -3.15 8.24 -24.39
CA LEU A 302 -4.37 8.29 -23.60
C LEU A 302 -5.05 9.67 -23.70
N LYS A 303 -4.29 10.74 -23.69
CA LYS A 303 -4.82 12.11 -23.89
C LYS A 303 -5.36 12.33 -25.30
N GLY A 304 -4.70 11.78 -26.33
CA GLY A 304 -5.13 11.88 -27.72
C GLY A 304 -6.31 10.98 -28.10
N GLY A 305 -6.53 9.90 -27.39
CA GLY A 305 -7.65 8.95 -27.62
C GLY A 305 -8.97 9.33 -26.92
N MET A 306 -8.99 10.38 -26.10
CA MET A 306 -10.19 10.91 -25.45
C MET A 306 -10.81 12.13 -26.20
N MET A 307 -10.34 12.42 -27.40
CA MET A 307 -10.97 13.35 -28.34
C MET A 307 -11.63 12.58 -29.48
#